data_02d25c9a7e7dd7da866ca1700651892f
#
_entry.id   02d25c9a7e7dd7da866ca1700651892f
#
_cell.length_a   1.000
_cell.length_b   1.000
_cell.length_c   1.000
_cell.angle_alpha   90.00
_cell.angle_beta   90.00
_cell.angle_gamma   90.00
#
_symmetry.space_group_name_H-M   'P 1'
#
loop_
_entity.id
_entity.type
_entity.pdbx_description
1 polymer ?
#
loop_
_entity_poly.entity_id
_entity_poly.type
_entity_poly.pdbx_seq_one_letter_code
_entity_poly.pdbx_strand_id
1 'polypeptide(L)'
;MGIAVTCDFVAELLHLSHNMGQSFGIPAEDVVIDPLVLTVGADSKAGWVTLQTIELVRREFGTNVNLGASNVSFGLPERHTINQAFLGLAIGAGASCAITDPIKLSLTVRALDLLRGRDDFAGRYIKQFRDLSALEGK
;
A
#
# COMPACT_ATOMS: atom_id res chain seq x y z
N MET A 1 -10.99 19.13 -11.53
CA MET A 1 -10.96 18.51 -12.88
C MET A 1 -9.77 17.55 -13.09
N GLY A 2 -8.68 17.62 -12.30
CA GLY A 2 -7.49 16.77 -12.49
C GLY A 2 -7.60 15.32 -11.99
N ILE A 3 -8.48 15.02 -11.04
CA ILE A 3 -8.50 13.70 -10.36
C ILE A 3 -9.27 12.64 -11.14
N ALA A 4 -10.40 13.00 -11.76
CA ALA A 4 -11.16 12.08 -12.59
C ALA A 4 -10.37 11.64 -13.83
N VAL A 5 -9.67 12.58 -14.45
CA VAL A 5 -8.79 12.30 -15.60
C VAL A 5 -7.65 11.36 -15.23
N THR A 6 -7.12 11.44 -14.00
CA THR A 6 -6.03 10.58 -13.55
C THR A 6 -6.48 9.13 -13.33
N CYS A 7 -7.67 8.91 -12.75
CA CYS A 7 -8.19 7.55 -12.54
C CYS A 7 -8.55 6.87 -13.88
N ASP A 8 -9.22 7.58 -14.78
CA ASP A 8 -9.61 7.03 -16.09
C ASP A 8 -8.37 6.75 -16.95
N PHE A 9 -7.41 7.67 -16.98
CA PHE A 9 -6.15 7.48 -17.70
C PHE A 9 -5.31 6.32 -17.14
N VAL A 10 -5.23 6.21 -15.82
CA VAL A 10 -4.55 5.07 -15.17
C VAL A 10 -5.28 3.76 -15.48
N ALA A 11 -6.62 3.74 -15.42
CA ALA A 11 -7.40 2.56 -15.78
C ALA A 11 -7.15 2.14 -17.24
N GLU A 12 -7.11 3.08 -18.16
CA GLU A 12 -6.86 2.82 -19.59
C GLU A 12 -5.44 2.27 -19.84
N LEU A 13 -4.42 2.85 -19.20
CA LEU A 13 -3.04 2.33 -19.25
C LEU A 13 -2.94 0.93 -18.63
N LEU A 14 -3.64 0.67 -17.54
CA LEU A 14 -3.66 -0.61 -16.88
C LEU A 14 -4.35 -1.69 -17.72
N HIS A 15 -5.46 -1.36 -18.38
CA HIS A 15 -6.11 -2.24 -19.34
C HIS A 15 -5.18 -2.59 -20.50
N LEU A 16 -4.48 -1.60 -21.04
CA LEU A 16 -3.51 -1.83 -22.12
C LEU A 16 -2.36 -2.73 -21.64
N SER A 17 -1.79 -2.47 -20.48
CA SER A 17 -0.69 -3.25 -19.92
C SER A 17 -1.13 -4.68 -19.58
N HIS A 18 -2.33 -4.85 -19.01
CA HIS A 18 -2.90 -6.16 -18.70
C HIS A 18 -3.13 -6.98 -19.97
N ASN A 19 -3.75 -6.39 -20.98
CA ASN A 19 -3.99 -7.04 -22.26
C ASN A 19 -2.68 -7.41 -22.98
N MET A 20 -1.66 -6.56 -22.89
CA MET A 20 -0.32 -6.89 -23.40
C MET A 20 0.30 -8.05 -22.63
N GLY A 21 0.24 -8.04 -21.29
CA GLY A 21 0.74 -9.14 -20.46
C GLY A 21 0.08 -10.47 -20.82
N GLN A 22 -1.25 -10.48 -20.96
CA GLN A 22 -1.98 -11.68 -21.38
C GLN A 22 -1.59 -12.17 -22.77
N SER A 23 -1.37 -11.26 -23.72
CA SER A 23 -0.95 -11.63 -25.09
C SER A 23 0.45 -12.27 -25.13
N PHE A 24 1.29 -12.00 -24.12
CA PHE A 24 2.60 -12.63 -23.92
C PHE A 24 2.59 -13.80 -22.93
N GLY A 25 1.41 -14.20 -22.43
CA GLY A 25 1.27 -15.31 -21.50
C GLY A 25 1.79 -15.03 -20.08
N ILE A 26 1.86 -13.75 -19.66
CA ILE A 26 2.26 -13.36 -18.30
C ILE A 26 1.04 -13.48 -17.39
N PRO A 27 1.07 -14.33 -16.35
CA PRO A 27 -0.04 -14.46 -15.41
C PRO A 27 -0.23 -13.18 -14.59
N ALA A 28 -1.48 -12.89 -14.18
CA ALA A 28 -1.81 -11.68 -13.43
C ALA A 28 -1.06 -11.59 -12.08
N GLU A 29 -0.78 -12.72 -11.44
CA GLU A 29 -0.01 -12.82 -10.19
C GLU A 29 1.46 -12.39 -10.33
N ASP A 30 2.00 -12.46 -11.55
CA ASP A 30 3.38 -12.02 -11.84
C ASP A 30 3.46 -10.53 -12.21
N VAL A 31 2.30 -9.87 -12.33
CA VAL A 31 2.21 -8.43 -12.60
C VAL A 31 2.11 -7.66 -11.29
N VAL A 32 2.95 -6.64 -11.13
CA VAL A 32 2.93 -5.72 -9.99
C VAL A 32 2.67 -4.31 -10.49
N ILE A 33 1.62 -3.69 -9.98
CA ILE A 33 1.22 -2.34 -10.36
C ILE A 33 1.56 -1.37 -9.24
N ASP A 34 2.18 -0.23 -9.58
CA ASP A 34 2.40 0.90 -8.65
C ASP A 34 1.31 1.95 -8.91
N PRO A 35 0.40 2.22 -7.93
CA PRO A 35 -0.71 3.16 -8.07
C PRO A 35 -0.28 4.62 -7.93
N LEU A 36 1.02 4.91 -7.86
CA LEU A 36 1.61 6.23 -7.69
C LEU A 36 1.11 6.97 -6.44
N VAL A 37 1.86 6.88 -5.35
CA VAL A 37 1.57 7.61 -4.12
C VAL A 37 2.10 9.04 -4.21
N LEU A 38 1.20 10.02 -4.28
CA LEU A 38 1.52 11.44 -4.20
C LEU A 38 1.38 11.95 -2.78
N THR A 39 2.06 13.07 -2.46
CA THR A 39 2.01 13.66 -1.12
C THR A 39 0.71 14.42 -0.86
N VAL A 40 0.09 14.16 0.28
CA VAL A 40 -1.10 14.89 0.73
C VAL A 40 -0.78 16.33 1.15
N GLY A 41 0.50 16.65 1.33
CA GLY A 41 0.95 18.02 1.56
C GLY A 41 0.84 18.91 0.32
N ALA A 42 0.86 18.35 -0.88
CA ALA A 42 0.68 19.10 -2.14
C ALA A 42 -0.77 19.06 -2.64
N ASP A 43 -1.47 17.93 -2.44
CA ASP A 43 -2.89 17.77 -2.77
C ASP A 43 -3.59 16.96 -1.68
N SER A 44 -4.52 17.58 -0.97
CA SER A 44 -5.27 16.97 0.13
C SER A 44 -6.07 15.72 -0.28
N LYS A 45 -6.35 15.53 -1.55
CA LYS A 45 -7.07 14.36 -2.09
C LYS A 45 -6.14 13.26 -2.58
N ALA A 46 -4.83 13.50 -2.67
CA ALA A 46 -3.86 12.54 -3.23
C ALA A 46 -3.92 11.16 -2.55
N GLY A 47 -3.97 11.12 -1.23
CA GLY A 47 -4.10 9.86 -0.48
C GLY A 47 -5.37 9.09 -0.82
N TRP A 48 -6.50 9.79 -0.92
CA TRP A 48 -7.78 9.19 -1.29
C TRP A 48 -7.78 8.64 -2.71
N VAL A 49 -7.23 9.39 -3.66
CA VAL A 49 -7.09 8.93 -5.06
C VAL A 49 -6.25 7.65 -5.13
N THR A 50 -5.13 7.59 -4.41
CA THR A 50 -4.30 6.38 -4.35
C THR A 50 -5.10 5.18 -3.81
N LEU A 51 -5.87 5.36 -2.72
CA LEU A 51 -6.67 4.27 -2.15
C LEU A 51 -7.72 3.75 -3.15
N GLN A 52 -8.44 4.66 -3.82
CA GLN A 52 -9.40 4.28 -4.86
C GLN A 52 -8.72 3.55 -6.03
N THR A 53 -7.53 3.99 -6.43
CA THR A 53 -6.74 3.32 -7.48
C THR A 53 -6.35 1.91 -7.08
N ILE A 54 -5.93 1.68 -5.82
CA ILE A 54 -5.62 0.35 -5.29
C ILE A 54 -6.85 -0.56 -5.37
N GLU A 55 -8.00 -0.09 -4.90
CA GLU A 55 -9.28 -0.84 -4.94
C GLU A 55 -9.66 -1.20 -6.38
N LEU A 56 -9.55 -0.24 -7.30
CA LEU A 56 -9.83 -0.45 -8.72
C LEU A 56 -8.93 -1.52 -9.32
N VAL A 57 -7.61 -1.40 -9.12
CA VAL A 57 -6.62 -2.36 -9.63
C VAL A 57 -6.90 -3.77 -9.12
N ARG A 58 -7.19 -3.91 -7.83
CA ARG A 58 -7.49 -5.22 -7.23
C ARG A 58 -8.78 -5.83 -7.76
N ARG A 59 -9.81 -5.00 -7.97
CA ARG A 59 -11.11 -5.44 -8.46
C ARG A 59 -11.07 -5.83 -9.93
N GLU A 60 -10.46 -5.01 -10.78
CA GLU A 60 -10.51 -5.19 -12.24
C GLU A 60 -9.46 -6.18 -12.75
N PHE A 61 -8.27 -6.21 -12.16
CA PHE A 61 -7.14 -6.97 -12.69
C PHE A 61 -6.68 -8.12 -11.78
N GLY A 62 -6.99 -8.08 -10.49
CA GLY A 62 -6.51 -9.09 -9.54
C GLY A 62 -4.99 -9.11 -9.33
N THR A 63 -4.25 -8.20 -9.96
CA THR A 63 -2.78 -8.11 -9.92
C THR A 63 -2.27 -7.69 -8.55
N ASN A 64 -0.98 -7.88 -8.30
CA ASN A 64 -0.33 -7.35 -7.11
C ASN A 64 -0.17 -5.82 -7.19
N VAL A 65 -0.25 -5.16 -6.03
CA VAL A 65 -0.09 -3.72 -5.90
C VAL A 65 1.05 -3.43 -4.95
N ASN A 66 2.08 -2.73 -5.45
CA ASN A 66 3.20 -2.22 -4.65
C ASN A 66 3.15 -0.70 -4.61
N LEU A 67 3.45 -0.09 -3.47
CA LEU A 67 3.42 1.36 -3.33
C LEU A 67 4.59 1.91 -2.53
N GLY A 68 5.07 3.09 -2.92
CA GLY A 68 6.02 3.90 -2.15
C GLY A 68 5.31 4.60 -0.98
N ALA A 69 4.97 3.84 0.08
CA ALA A 69 4.05 4.29 1.13
C ALA A 69 4.47 5.58 1.83
N SER A 70 5.78 5.83 1.98
CA SER A 70 6.29 7.02 2.66
C SER A 70 6.15 8.33 1.86
N ASN A 71 5.81 8.25 0.56
CA ASN A 71 5.60 9.44 -0.27
C ASN A 71 4.38 10.23 0.17
N VAL A 72 3.36 9.58 0.72
CA VAL A 72 2.11 10.22 1.16
C VAL A 72 2.34 11.40 2.11
N SER A 73 3.33 11.30 2.97
CA SER A 73 3.63 12.28 4.03
C SER A 73 4.76 13.25 3.69
N PHE A 74 5.26 13.25 2.45
CA PHE A 74 6.41 14.07 2.09
C PHE A 74 6.15 15.56 2.36
N GLY A 75 7.10 16.23 3.02
CA GLY A 75 6.98 17.65 3.38
C GLY A 75 6.14 17.95 4.63
N LEU A 76 5.55 16.95 5.30
CA LEU A 76 4.73 17.14 6.50
C LEU A 76 5.50 16.76 7.78
N PRO A 77 5.14 17.35 8.93
CA PRO A 77 5.65 16.92 10.23
C PRO A 77 5.05 15.56 10.63
N GLU A 78 5.67 14.91 11.63
CA GLU A 78 5.18 13.63 12.18
C GLU A 78 4.83 12.57 11.11
N ARG A 79 5.69 12.45 10.11
CA ARG A 79 5.52 11.57 8.96
C ARG A 79 5.21 10.13 9.35
N HIS A 80 5.74 9.67 10.49
CA HIS A 80 5.55 8.30 10.94
C HIS A 80 4.07 7.99 11.19
N THR A 81 3.36 8.88 11.87
CA THR A 81 1.92 8.75 12.14
C THR A 81 1.10 8.68 10.85
N ILE A 82 1.41 9.57 9.89
CA ILE A 82 0.72 9.58 8.59
C ILE A 82 1.01 8.30 7.82
N ASN A 83 2.27 7.85 7.80
CA ASN A 83 2.66 6.63 7.09
C ASN A 83 1.99 5.37 7.68
N GLN A 84 1.88 5.27 9.00
CA GLN A 84 1.18 4.17 9.67
C GLN A 84 -0.31 4.14 9.29
N ALA A 85 -0.98 5.28 9.39
CA ALA A 85 -2.39 5.40 9.05
C ALA A 85 -2.64 5.07 7.58
N PHE A 86 -1.85 5.66 6.67
CA PHE A 86 -1.97 5.41 5.24
C PHE A 86 -1.70 3.95 4.87
N LEU A 87 -0.67 3.33 5.45
CA LEU A 87 -0.35 1.91 5.22
C LEU A 87 -1.52 1.02 5.63
N GLY A 88 -2.17 1.32 6.76
CA GLY A 88 -3.36 0.60 7.21
C GLY A 88 -4.51 0.68 6.21
N LEU A 89 -4.80 1.89 5.73
CA LEU A 89 -5.83 2.12 4.72
C LEU A 89 -5.48 1.43 3.39
N ALA A 90 -4.23 1.52 2.93
CA ALA A 90 -3.77 0.91 1.69
C ALA A 90 -3.87 -0.62 1.72
N ILE A 91 -3.47 -1.25 2.84
CA ILE A 91 -3.63 -2.70 3.05
C ILE A 91 -5.12 -3.07 3.08
N GLY A 92 -5.97 -2.24 3.68
CA GLY A 92 -7.43 -2.38 3.67
C GLY A 92 -7.99 -2.35 2.25
N ALA A 93 -7.54 -1.41 1.44
CA ALA A 93 -7.89 -1.25 0.02
C ALA A 93 -7.38 -2.38 -0.89
N GLY A 94 -6.41 -3.18 -0.43
CA GLY A 94 -5.92 -4.35 -1.18
C GLY A 94 -4.47 -4.30 -1.62
N ALA A 95 -3.67 -3.33 -1.15
CA ALA A 95 -2.23 -3.32 -1.40
C ALA A 95 -1.58 -4.61 -0.87
N SER A 96 -0.72 -5.22 -1.68
CA SER A 96 -0.05 -6.48 -1.37
C SER A 96 1.41 -6.29 -0.96
N CYS A 97 2.03 -5.17 -1.35
CA CYS A 97 3.41 -4.84 -1.06
C CYS A 97 3.58 -3.34 -0.83
N ALA A 98 4.60 -2.94 -0.07
CA ALA A 98 4.95 -1.53 0.12
C ALA A 98 6.45 -1.36 0.28
N ILE A 99 7.00 -0.35 -0.39
CA ILE A 99 8.35 0.13 -0.16
C ILE A 99 8.29 1.12 0.99
N THR A 100 8.88 0.75 2.12
CA THR A 100 8.81 1.52 3.36
C THR A 100 9.94 1.13 4.31
N ASP A 101 10.05 1.80 5.47
CA ASP A 101 10.99 1.43 6.52
C ASP A 101 10.45 0.21 7.31
N PRO A 102 11.03 -0.99 7.13
CA PRO A 102 10.50 -2.20 7.77
C PRO A 102 10.69 -2.20 9.29
N ILE A 103 11.70 -1.50 9.81
CA ILE A 103 11.93 -1.43 11.26
C ILE A 103 10.80 -0.65 11.92
N LYS A 104 10.44 0.50 11.35
CA LYS A 104 9.42 1.39 11.92
C LYS A 104 7.99 0.91 11.69
N LEU A 105 7.72 0.20 10.60
CA LEU A 105 6.35 -0.14 10.22
C LEU A 105 6.00 -1.63 10.35
N SER A 106 6.96 -2.50 10.66
CA SER A 106 6.69 -3.94 10.83
C SER A 106 5.66 -4.23 11.93
N LEU A 107 5.72 -3.52 13.05
CA LEU A 107 4.75 -3.70 14.13
C LEU A 107 3.35 -3.26 13.72
N THR A 108 3.25 -2.18 12.93
CA THR A 108 1.98 -1.74 12.33
C THR A 108 1.38 -2.82 11.44
N VAL A 109 2.18 -3.45 10.58
CA VAL A 109 1.72 -4.54 9.72
C VAL A 109 1.23 -5.73 10.54
N ARG A 110 1.93 -6.08 11.63
CA ARG A 110 1.48 -7.15 12.55
C ARG A 110 0.18 -6.81 13.27
N ALA A 111 0.01 -5.54 13.67
CA ALA A 111 -1.25 -5.08 14.24
C ALA A 111 -2.41 -5.19 13.23
N LEU A 112 -2.17 -4.85 11.98
CA LEU A 112 -3.16 -4.99 10.90
C LEU A 112 -3.50 -6.46 10.61
N ASP A 113 -2.52 -7.36 10.61
CA ASP A 113 -2.74 -8.80 10.50
C ASP A 113 -3.63 -9.31 11.64
N LEU A 114 -3.34 -8.88 12.88
CA LEU A 114 -4.14 -9.23 14.07
C LEU A 114 -5.58 -8.73 13.94
N LEU A 115 -5.78 -7.47 13.57
CA LEU A 115 -7.11 -6.87 13.41
C LEU A 115 -7.92 -7.49 12.26
N ARG A 116 -7.24 -8.07 11.27
CA ARG A 116 -7.86 -8.78 10.14
C ARG A 116 -8.07 -10.28 10.40
N GLY A 117 -7.86 -10.76 11.63
CA GLY A 117 -8.01 -12.17 12.00
C GLY A 117 -6.98 -13.10 11.35
N ARG A 118 -5.79 -12.58 11.03
CA ARG A 118 -4.70 -13.33 10.39
C ARG A 118 -3.58 -13.73 11.35
N ASP A 119 -3.72 -13.40 12.62
CA ASP A 119 -2.73 -13.69 13.66
C ASP A 119 -3.42 -14.28 14.88
N ASP A 120 -3.38 -15.61 15.00
CA ASP A 120 -4.03 -16.35 16.07
C ASP A 120 -3.40 -15.98 17.42
N PHE A 121 -4.28 -15.58 18.36
CA PHE A 121 -3.91 -15.19 19.72
C PHE A 121 -2.80 -14.13 19.81
N ALA A 122 -2.67 -13.27 18.80
CA ALA A 122 -1.64 -12.22 18.70
C ALA A 122 -0.19 -12.74 18.73
N GLY A 123 0.04 -13.99 18.37
CA GLY A 123 1.34 -14.65 18.53
C GLY A 123 2.46 -13.95 17.75
N ARG A 124 2.21 -13.59 16.48
CA ARG A 124 3.20 -12.88 15.64
C ARG A 124 3.39 -11.44 16.06
N TYR A 125 2.32 -10.75 16.47
CA TYR A 125 2.38 -9.38 16.98
C TYR A 125 3.24 -9.30 18.24
N ILE A 126 2.97 -10.16 19.24
CA ILE A 126 3.72 -10.20 20.50
C ILE A 126 5.20 -10.54 20.25
N LYS A 127 5.47 -11.50 19.37
CA LYS A 127 6.86 -11.83 18.99
C LYS A 127 7.58 -10.63 18.40
N GLN A 128 6.98 -9.97 17.40
CA GLN A 128 7.57 -8.79 16.75
C GLN A 128 7.85 -7.66 17.75
N PHE A 129 6.92 -7.40 18.67
CA PHE A 129 7.12 -6.40 19.71
C PHE A 129 8.32 -6.71 20.59
N ARG A 130 8.47 -7.96 21.03
CA ARG A 130 9.62 -8.40 21.84
C ARG A 130 10.94 -8.28 21.10
N ASP A 131 10.95 -8.68 19.82
CA ASP A 131 12.13 -8.60 18.97
C ASP A 131 12.61 -7.14 18.81
N LEU A 132 11.69 -6.21 18.57
CA LEU A 132 12.00 -4.77 18.47
C LEU A 132 12.49 -4.19 19.79
N SER A 133 11.82 -4.49 20.91
CA SER A 133 12.24 -4.02 22.24
C SER A 133 13.66 -4.51 22.62
N ALA A 134 14.04 -5.70 22.19
CA ALA A 134 15.39 -6.22 22.41
C ALA A 134 16.47 -5.49 21.55
N LEU A 135 16.09 -4.86 20.46
CA LEU A 135 17.00 -4.04 19.63
C LEU A 135 17.18 -2.64 20.21
N GLU A 136 16.14 -2.06 20.83
CA GLU A 136 16.17 -0.73 21.43
C GLU A 136 16.91 -0.70 22.80
N GLY A 137 16.99 -1.84 23.49
CA GLY A 137 17.68 -1.99 24.77
C GLY A 137 19.19 -2.24 24.69
N LYS A 138 19.77 -2.16 23.49
CA LYS A 138 21.21 -2.23 23.21
C LYS A 138 21.76 -0.89 22.79
#